data_ac29f5a1097a26c76099a6e65d8a0e44
#
_entry.id   ac29f5a1097a26c76099a6e65d8a0e44
#
_cell.length_a   1.000
_cell.length_b   1.000
_cell.length_c   1.000
_cell.angle_alpha   90.00
_cell.angle_beta   90.00
_cell.angle_gamma   90.00
#
_symmetry.space_group_name_H-M   'P 1'
#
loop_
_entity.id
_entity.type
_entity.pdbx_description
1 polymer ?
#
loop_
_entity_poly.entity_id
_entity_poly.type
_entity_poly.pdbx_seq_one_letter_code
_entity_poly.pdbx_strand_id
1 'polypeptide(L)'
;MTEHTLRVLLVEDDATSCMEINDYISRLDDVTLVASTNNASTAIEYMKEFLPDAVILDLELHQGGGDGLFFLAQLQQLELSKHPYILVTTNNSSNITYESARQLGADFILAKYQENYSAQYVVEFLRIMKKVIFSEKGKTASKITAVKPSESKDKRLIQKIQHELNLIGISPKVIGYRYLTDAILATINEPKTRIFRVLGEKYKKTDSSIERAMQNAINRAWRTSDID
;
A
#
# COMPACT_ATOMS: atom_id res chain seq x y z
N MET A 1 7.62 -29.59 -3.38
CA MET A 1 6.87 -28.51 -2.69
C MET A 1 5.66 -28.22 -3.53
N THR A 2 4.47 -28.54 -3.07
CA THR A 2 3.23 -28.18 -3.80
C THR A 2 3.11 -26.67 -3.80
N GLU A 3 3.33 -26.04 -4.97
CA GLU A 3 3.03 -24.62 -5.14
C GLU A 3 1.53 -24.42 -4.95
N HIS A 4 1.17 -23.69 -3.90
CA HIS A 4 -0.22 -23.35 -3.66
C HIS A 4 -0.69 -22.36 -4.73
N THR A 5 -1.75 -22.68 -5.45
CA THR A 5 -2.41 -21.77 -6.38
C THR A 5 -3.04 -20.62 -5.62
N LEU A 6 -2.77 -19.37 -6.02
CA LEU A 6 -3.33 -18.16 -5.43
C LEU A 6 -4.78 -17.99 -5.89
N ARG A 7 -5.72 -18.01 -4.96
CA ARG A 7 -7.16 -17.88 -5.21
C ARG A 7 -7.57 -16.42 -5.11
N VAL A 8 -8.04 -15.82 -6.21
CA VAL A 8 -8.34 -14.39 -6.32
C VAL A 8 -9.83 -14.17 -6.54
N LEU A 9 -10.41 -13.24 -5.79
CA LEU A 9 -11.71 -12.64 -6.06
C LEU A 9 -11.51 -11.31 -6.79
N LEU A 10 -12.22 -11.08 -7.89
CA LEU A 10 -12.22 -9.82 -8.62
C LEU A 10 -13.52 -9.06 -8.34
N VAL A 11 -13.40 -7.79 -7.90
CA VAL A 11 -14.52 -6.88 -7.66
C VAL A 11 -14.26 -5.63 -8.51
N GLU A 12 -14.89 -5.58 -9.68
CA GLU A 12 -14.65 -4.59 -10.72
C GLU A 12 -15.92 -4.45 -11.56
N ASP A 13 -16.34 -3.22 -11.91
CA ASP A 13 -17.54 -2.99 -12.69
C ASP A 13 -17.27 -2.65 -14.18
N ASP A 14 -16.03 -2.35 -14.53
CA ASP A 14 -15.62 -2.21 -15.93
C ASP A 14 -15.43 -3.57 -16.59
N ALA A 15 -16.29 -3.85 -17.59
CA ALA A 15 -16.29 -5.13 -18.29
C ALA A 15 -14.97 -5.41 -19.03
N THR A 16 -14.30 -4.37 -19.53
CA THR A 16 -13.02 -4.51 -20.24
C THR A 16 -11.93 -4.93 -19.28
N SER A 17 -11.82 -4.24 -18.14
CA SER A 17 -10.88 -4.60 -17.05
C SER A 17 -11.11 -6.02 -16.54
N CYS A 18 -12.38 -6.41 -16.35
CA CYS A 18 -12.75 -7.78 -15.98
C CYS A 18 -12.25 -8.82 -16.98
N MET A 19 -12.49 -8.60 -18.27
CA MET A 19 -12.06 -9.52 -19.33
C MET A 19 -10.53 -9.61 -19.39
N GLU A 20 -9.82 -8.49 -19.38
CA GLU A 20 -8.35 -8.47 -19.45
C GLU A 20 -7.70 -9.20 -18.27
N ILE A 21 -8.20 -8.98 -17.03
CA ILE A 21 -7.69 -9.65 -15.84
C ILE A 21 -7.99 -11.15 -15.91
N ASN A 22 -9.20 -11.53 -16.28
CA ASN A 22 -9.59 -12.92 -16.43
C ASN A 22 -8.75 -13.65 -17.51
N ASP A 23 -8.58 -13.02 -18.68
CA ASP A 23 -7.79 -13.57 -19.77
C ASP A 23 -6.32 -13.73 -19.40
N TYR A 24 -5.77 -12.78 -18.62
CA TYR A 24 -4.41 -12.92 -18.13
C TYR A 24 -4.27 -14.05 -17.12
N ILE A 25 -5.15 -14.12 -16.12
CA ILE A 25 -5.15 -15.18 -15.10
C ILE A 25 -5.32 -16.56 -15.74
N SER A 26 -6.19 -16.71 -16.77
CA SER A 26 -6.46 -17.99 -17.44
C SER A 26 -5.23 -18.65 -18.08
N ARG A 27 -4.16 -17.86 -18.32
CA ARG A 27 -2.89 -18.33 -18.90
C ARG A 27 -1.86 -18.74 -17.84
N LEU A 28 -2.20 -18.63 -16.56
CA LEU A 28 -1.30 -18.89 -15.43
C LEU A 28 -1.72 -20.17 -14.70
N ASP A 29 -0.75 -20.99 -14.31
CA ASP A 29 -0.99 -22.21 -13.55
C ASP A 29 -1.02 -21.98 -12.03
N ASP A 30 -0.48 -20.85 -11.58
CA ASP A 30 -0.26 -20.55 -10.16
C ASP A 30 -1.21 -19.51 -9.55
N VAL A 31 -2.15 -18.98 -10.36
CA VAL A 31 -3.23 -18.08 -9.95
C VAL A 31 -4.56 -18.57 -10.52
N THR A 32 -5.62 -18.44 -9.76
CA THR A 32 -6.98 -18.77 -10.23
C THR A 32 -7.97 -17.72 -9.78
N LEU A 33 -8.87 -17.31 -10.69
CA LEU A 33 -10.01 -16.48 -10.36
C LEU A 33 -11.12 -17.36 -9.80
N VAL A 34 -11.46 -17.20 -8.52
CA VAL A 34 -12.51 -18.02 -7.87
C VAL A 34 -13.90 -17.47 -8.10
N ALA A 35 -14.02 -16.15 -8.24
CA ALA A 35 -15.24 -15.45 -8.63
C ALA A 35 -14.92 -14.04 -9.13
N SER A 36 -15.88 -13.46 -9.85
CA SER A 36 -15.86 -12.06 -10.28
C SER A 36 -17.24 -11.44 -10.07
N THR A 37 -17.30 -10.19 -9.63
CA THR A 37 -18.55 -9.45 -9.45
C THR A 37 -18.31 -7.95 -9.59
N ASN A 38 -19.35 -7.23 -9.98
CA ASN A 38 -19.37 -5.76 -10.05
C ASN A 38 -20.14 -5.14 -8.87
N ASN A 39 -20.49 -5.93 -7.85
CA ASN A 39 -21.35 -5.53 -6.75
C ASN A 39 -20.70 -5.83 -5.41
N ALA A 40 -20.57 -4.81 -4.56
CA ALA A 40 -19.93 -4.91 -3.25
C ALA A 40 -20.63 -5.91 -2.31
N SER A 41 -21.96 -5.94 -2.29
CA SER A 41 -22.73 -6.87 -1.44
C SER A 41 -22.54 -8.31 -1.87
N THR A 42 -22.59 -8.60 -3.18
CA THR A 42 -22.30 -9.94 -3.73
C THR A 42 -20.86 -10.36 -3.45
N ALA A 43 -19.91 -9.40 -3.50
CA ALA A 43 -18.52 -9.67 -3.14
C ALA A 43 -18.37 -10.15 -1.70
N ILE A 44 -19.16 -9.60 -0.75
CA ILE A 44 -19.19 -10.04 0.64
C ILE A 44 -19.72 -11.49 0.79
N GLU A 45 -20.70 -11.87 -0.03
CA GLU A 45 -21.18 -13.27 -0.07
C GLU A 45 -20.09 -14.20 -0.59
N TYR A 46 -19.41 -13.83 -1.69
CA TYR A 46 -18.30 -14.58 -2.25
C TYR A 46 -17.09 -14.69 -1.32
N MET A 47 -16.85 -13.69 -0.47
CA MET A 47 -15.84 -13.80 0.59
C MET A 47 -16.09 -14.96 1.53
N LYS A 48 -17.35 -15.19 1.91
CA LYS A 48 -17.76 -16.28 2.82
C LYS A 48 -17.73 -17.64 2.12
N GLU A 49 -18.18 -17.68 0.86
CA GLU A 49 -18.32 -18.92 0.08
C GLU A 49 -16.95 -19.43 -0.40
N PHE A 50 -16.17 -18.57 -1.02
CA PHE A 50 -14.94 -18.99 -1.70
C PHE A 50 -13.68 -18.83 -0.85
N LEU A 51 -13.69 -18.06 0.23
CA LEU A 51 -12.52 -17.78 1.08
C LEU A 51 -11.25 -17.51 0.24
N PRO A 52 -11.23 -16.47 -0.61
CA PRO A 52 -10.10 -16.19 -1.48
C PRO A 52 -8.84 -15.83 -0.68
N ASP A 53 -7.68 -16.05 -1.29
CA ASP A 53 -6.39 -15.64 -0.71
C ASP A 53 -6.12 -14.15 -0.90
N ALA A 54 -6.64 -13.58 -2.00
CA ALA A 54 -6.53 -12.17 -2.34
C ALA A 54 -7.81 -11.64 -3.01
N VAL A 55 -8.02 -10.33 -2.89
CA VAL A 55 -9.08 -9.60 -3.58
C VAL A 55 -8.45 -8.50 -4.41
N ILE A 56 -8.82 -8.41 -5.69
CA ILE A 56 -8.62 -7.22 -6.51
C ILE A 56 -9.90 -6.42 -6.40
N LEU A 57 -9.84 -5.20 -5.87
CA LEU A 57 -10.98 -4.37 -5.54
C LEU A 57 -10.89 -3.02 -6.23
N ASP A 58 -11.81 -2.72 -7.14
CA ASP A 58 -12.03 -1.36 -7.59
C ASP A 58 -12.75 -0.53 -6.51
N LEU A 59 -12.30 0.71 -6.26
CA LEU A 59 -13.01 1.62 -5.36
C LEU A 59 -14.21 2.26 -6.02
N GLU A 60 -14.20 2.45 -7.33
CA GLU A 60 -15.22 3.16 -8.10
C GLU A 60 -16.31 2.22 -8.63
N LEU A 61 -16.90 1.38 -7.78
CA LEU A 61 -18.04 0.53 -8.17
C LEU A 61 -19.31 1.39 -8.29
N HIS A 62 -19.91 1.42 -9.49
CA HIS A 62 -21.08 2.24 -9.80
C HIS A 62 -22.39 1.45 -9.78
N GLN A 63 -22.34 0.13 -9.73
CA GLN A 63 -23.51 -0.75 -9.80
C GLN A 63 -23.88 -1.31 -8.42
N GLY A 64 -24.83 -0.67 -7.76
CA GLY A 64 -25.64 -1.16 -6.64
C GLY A 64 -24.90 -1.78 -5.44
N GLY A 65 -25.44 -1.62 -4.25
CA GLY A 65 -24.91 -2.32 -3.06
C GLY A 65 -23.68 -1.70 -2.41
N GLY A 66 -23.28 -0.46 -2.79
CA GLY A 66 -22.13 0.27 -2.24
C GLY A 66 -20.91 0.28 -3.16
N ASP A 67 -19.94 1.12 -2.80
CA ASP A 67 -18.63 1.25 -3.46
C ASP A 67 -17.56 0.32 -2.82
N GLY A 68 -16.31 0.43 -3.28
CA GLY A 68 -15.22 -0.36 -2.75
C GLY A 68 -14.90 -0.05 -1.27
N LEU A 69 -15.12 1.20 -0.79
CA LEU A 69 -14.95 1.53 0.62
C LEU A 69 -16.04 0.87 1.48
N PHE A 70 -17.27 0.80 0.97
CA PHE A 70 -18.35 0.05 1.61
C PHE A 70 -18.00 -1.44 1.73
N PHE A 71 -17.48 -2.06 0.67
CA PHE A 71 -17.01 -3.45 0.72
C PHE A 71 -15.95 -3.63 1.82
N LEU A 72 -14.95 -2.77 1.90
CA LEU A 72 -13.91 -2.83 2.92
C LEU A 72 -14.48 -2.72 4.34
N ALA A 73 -15.41 -1.78 4.55
CA ALA A 73 -16.07 -1.60 5.84
C ALA A 73 -16.88 -2.83 6.27
N GLN A 74 -17.58 -3.47 5.33
CA GLN A 74 -18.33 -4.71 5.60
C GLN A 74 -17.39 -5.88 5.85
N LEU A 75 -16.28 -5.98 5.10
CA LEU A 75 -15.28 -7.03 5.27
C LEU A 75 -14.65 -7.04 6.66
N GLN A 76 -14.41 -5.85 7.25
CA GLN A 76 -13.90 -5.74 8.62
C GLN A 76 -14.84 -6.32 9.69
N GLN A 77 -16.14 -6.39 9.41
CA GLN A 77 -17.15 -6.93 10.33
C GLN A 77 -17.32 -8.44 10.19
N LEU A 78 -16.68 -9.05 9.19
CA LEU A 78 -16.76 -10.49 8.98
C LEU A 78 -15.76 -11.23 9.87
N GLU A 79 -16.25 -12.24 10.56
CA GLU A 79 -15.41 -13.23 11.25
C GLU A 79 -14.89 -14.24 10.24
N LEU A 80 -13.81 -13.91 9.55
CA LEU A 80 -13.16 -14.81 8.60
C LEU A 80 -12.05 -15.60 9.30
N SER A 81 -11.97 -16.88 9.01
CA SER A 81 -10.87 -17.76 9.48
C SER A 81 -9.50 -17.30 8.95
N LYS A 82 -9.50 -16.59 7.81
CA LYS A 82 -8.34 -15.99 7.18
C LYS A 82 -8.75 -14.70 6.49
N HIS A 83 -8.03 -13.60 6.76
CA HIS A 83 -8.20 -12.37 6.00
C HIS A 83 -7.46 -12.47 4.66
N PRO A 84 -8.11 -12.13 3.54
CA PRO A 84 -7.46 -12.07 2.24
C PRO A 84 -6.50 -10.90 2.18
N TYR A 85 -5.57 -10.94 1.23
CA TYR A 85 -4.78 -9.77 0.84
C TYR A 85 -5.63 -8.85 -0.04
N ILE A 86 -5.80 -7.60 0.35
CA ILE A 86 -6.65 -6.65 -0.36
C ILE A 86 -5.79 -5.73 -1.23
N LEU A 87 -5.84 -5.96 -2.53
CA LEU A 87 -5.25 -5.10 -3.55
C LEU A 87 -6.34 -4.18 -4.11
N VAL A 88 -6.28 -2.92 -3.76
CA VAL A 88 -7.18 -1.89 -4.28
C VAL A 88 -6.68 -1.35 -5.61
N THR A 89 -7.57 -1.16 -6.57
CA THR A 89 -7.34 -0.41 -7.81
C THR A 89 -8.24 0.81 -7.84
N THR A 90 -7.79 1.95 -8.36
CA THR A 90 -8.59 3.19 -8.34
C THR A 90 -8.08 4.25 -9.31
N ASN A 91 -9.00 5.00 -9.92
CA ASN A 91 -8.68 6.24 -10.65
C ASN A 91 -8.61 7.46 -9.74
N ASN A 92 -9.02 7.33 -8.47
CA ASN A 92 -9.00 8.43 -7.52
C ASN A 92 -7.55 8.75 -7.11
N SER A 93 -7.21 10.04 -7.04
CA SER A 93 -5.90 10.52 -6.58
C SER A 93 -5.94 11.19 -5.20
N SER A 94 -7.09 11.14 -4.52
CA SER A 94 -7.28 11.78 -3.21
C SER A 94 -6.55 11.02 -2.10
N ASN A 95 -5.68 11.71 -1.38
CA ASN A 95 -5.03 11.15 -0.20
C ASN A 95 -6.04 10.72 0.89
N ILE A 96 -7.17 11.42 1.00
CA ILE A 96 -8.23 11.08 1.97
C ILE A 96 -8.83 9.72 1.63
N THR A 97 -9.11 9.47 0.34
CA THR A 97 -9.61 8.17 -0.13
C THR A 97 -8.61 7.05 0.13
N TYR A 98 -7.32 7.30 -0.11
CA TYR A 98 -6.27 6.32 0.14
C TYR A 98 -6.12 6.00 1.63
N GLU A 99 -6.13 7.02 2.49
CA GLU A 99 -6.08 6.81 3.94
C GLU A 99 -7.32 6.06 4.45
N SER A 100 -8.51 6.40 3.93
CA SER A 100 -9.75 5.69 4.27
C SER A 100 -9.68 4.22 3.88
N ALA A 101 -9.24 3.91 2.65
CA ALA A 101 -9.08 2.54 2.20
C ALA A 101 -8.07 1.74 3.06
N ARG A 102 -6.94 2.37 3.43
CA ARG A 102 -5.95 1.75 4.33
C ARG A 102 -6.49 1.50 5.73
N GLN A 103 -7.21 2.46 6.30
CA GLN A 103 -7.86 2.30 7.62
C GLN A 103 -8.90 1.18 7.60
N LEU A 104 -9.55 0.97 6.47
CA LEU A 104 -10.53 -0.09 6.25
C LEU A 104 -9.88 -1.42 5.80
N GLY A 105 -8.56 -1.54 5.82
CA GLY A 105 -7.87 -2.81 5.65
C GLY A 105 -7.32 -3.08 4.25
N ALA A 106 -7.22 -2.09 3.35
CA ALA A 106 -6.49 -2.24 2.09
C ALA A 106 -4.99 -2.45 2.35
N ASP A 107 -4.43 -3.55 1.85
CA ASP A 107 -3.00 -3.86 2.01
C ASP A 107 -2.15 -3.07 1.02
N PHE A 108 -2.64 -2.87 -0.21
CA PHE A 108 -1.96 -2.09 -1.23
C PHE A 108 -2.97 -1.37 -2.14
N ILE A 109 -2.55 -0.22 -2.69
CA ILE A 109 -3.37 0.59 -3.61
C ILE A 109 -2.58 0.85 -4.88
N LEU A 110 -3.15 0.45 -6.02
CA LEU A 110 -2.66 0.73 -7.36
C LEU A 110 -3.53 1.80 -8.01
N ALA A 111 -2.90 2.87 -8.47
CA ALA A 111 -3.58 3.91 -9.21
C ALA A 111 -3.72 3.53 -10.69
N LYS A 112 -4.96 3.46 -11.20
CA LYS A 112 -5.26 3.08 -12.60
C LYS A 112 -4.73 4.10 -13.62
N TYR A 113 -4.48 5.35 -13.21
CA TYR A 113 -3.94 6.41 -14.08
C TYR A 113 -2.42 6.34 -14.30
N GLN A 114 -1.71 5.39 -13.70
CA GLN A 114 -0.28 5.22 -13.94
C GLN A 114 -0.02 4.61 -15.31
N GLU A 115 1.01 5.08 -16.00
CA GLU A 115 1.35 4.66 -17.38
C GLU A 115 1.58 3.14 -17.53
N ASN A 116 2.04 2.49 -16.47
CA ASN A 116 2.30 1.05 -16.44
C ASN A 116 1.13 0.21 -15.92
N TYR A 117 -0.03 0.84 -15.63
CA TYR A 117 -1.20 0.09 -15.17
C TYR A 117 -1.74 -0.80 -16.29
N SER A 118 -1.92 -2.08 -15.99
CA SER A 118 -2.49 -3.08 -16.87
C SER A 118 -2.95 -4.30 -16.08
N ALA A 119 -3.81 -5.13 -16.67
CA ALA A 119 -4.20 -6.41 -16.09
C ALA A 119 -2.99 -7.28 -15.71
N GLN A 120 -2.00 -7.34 -16.59
CA GLN A 120 -0.72 -8.02 -16.32
C GLN A 120 -0.05 -7.45 -15.07
N TYR A 121 0.10 -6.13 -14.97
CA TYR A 121 0.77 -5.50 -13.83
C TYR A 121 0.05 -5.80 -12.50
N VAL A 122 -1.27 -5.74 -12.47
CA VAL A 122 -2.10 -6.05 -11.29
C VAL A 122 -1.89 -7.50 -10.84
N VAL A 123 -1.96 -8.46 -11.77
CA VAL A 123 -1.84 -9.89 -11.45
C VAL A 123 -0.40 -10.26 -11.07
N GLU A 124 0.61 -9.74 -11.79
CA GLU A 124 2.02 -9.99 -11.45
C GLU A 124 2.38 -9.39 -10.09
N PHE A 125 1.80 -8.25 -9.71
CA PHE A 125 1.95 -7.71 -8.37
C PHE A 125 1.48 -8.71 -7.30
N LEU A 126 0.29 -9.31 -7.47
CA LEU A 126 -0.20 -10.34 -6.54
C LEU A 126 0.69 -11.59 -6.53
N ARG A 127 1.25 -11.99 -7.68
CA ARG A 127 2.19 -13.11 -7.77
C ARG A 127 3.47 -12.85 -6.96
N ILE A 128 4.02 -11.63 -7.05
CA ILE A 128 5.17 -11.22 -6.23
C ILE A 128 4.82 -11.28 -4.74
N MET A 129 3.59 -10.84 -4.37
CA MET A 129 3.11 -10.85 -2.99
C MET A 129 2.72 -12.24 -2.47
N LYS A 130 2.65 -13.26 -3.33
CA LYS A 130 2.23 -14.62 -3.01
C LYS A 130 2.95 -15.20 -1.78
N LYS A 131 4.26 -14.99 -1.67
CA LYS A 131 5.04 -15.45 -0.50
C LYS A 131 4.59 -14.79 0.80
N VAL A 132 4.23 -13.51 0.76
CA VAL A 132 3.72 -12.75 1.92
C VAL A 132 2.33 -13.26 2.28
N ILE A 133 1.44 -13.39 1.29
CA ILE A 133 0.06 -13.86 1.45
C ILE A 133 0.02 -15.26 2.11
N PHE A 134 0.91 -16.15 1.71
CA PHE A 134 0.96 -17.50 2.28
C PHE A 134 1.79 -17.61 3.55
N SER A 135 2.73 -16.71 3.82
CA SER A 135 3.50 -16.71 5.08
C SER A 135 2.66 -16.28 6.28
N GLU A 136 1.62 -15.49 6.07
CA GLU A 136 0.66 -15.11 7.12
C GLU A 136 -0.35 -16.20 7.48
N LYS A 137 -0.37 -17.33 6.75
CA LYS A 137 -1.23 -18.49 7.06
C LYS A 137 -1.01 -19.12 8.44
N GLY A 138 0.07 -18.75 9.15
CA GLY A 138 0.38 -19.26 10.49
C GLY A 138 -0.04 -18.34 11.64
N LYS A 139 -0.55 -17.15 11.36
CA LYS A 139 -1.02 -16.22 12.39
C LYS A 139 -2.55 -16.23 12.49
N THR A 140 -3.11 -17.38 12.79
CA THR A 140 -4.48 -17.49 13.34
C THR A 140 -4.56 -16.63 14.59
N ALA A 141 -5.62 -15.82 14.62
CA ALA A 141 -6.21 -15.14 15.75
C ALA A 141 -5.66 -15.52 17.15
N SER A 142 -4.45 -15.12 17.45
CA SER A 142 -4.01 -14.98 18.82
C SER A 142 -4.12 -13.51 19.18
N LYS A 143 -5.00 -13.24 20.13
CA LYS A 143 -5.22 -11.97 20.81
C LYS A 143 -4.00 -11.08 20.69
N ILE A 144 -4.19 -9.92 20.09
CA ILE A 144 -3.25 -8.81 20.17
C ILE A 144 -3.13 -8.42 21.65
N THR A 145 -2.25 -9.11 22.35
CA THR A 145 -1.65 -8.57 23.56
C THR A 145 -0.59 -7.58 23.08
N ALA A 146 -0.77 -6.37 23.51
CA ALA A 146 0.01 -5.19 23.17
C ALA A 146 1.52 -5.46 23.08
N VAL A 147 2.03 -5.67 21.87
CA VAL A 147 3.42 -5.44 21.53
C VAL A 147 3.44 -4.09 20.80
N LYS A 148 4.18 -3.15 21.36
CA LYS A 148 4.27 -1.75 20.92
C LYS A 148 4.32 -1.62 19.40
N PRO A 149 3.33 -0.95 18.75
CA PRO A 149 3.19 -0.92 17.27
C PRO A 149 4.19 0.01 16.57
N SER A 150 5.12 0.67 17.28
CA SER A 150 5.91 1.75 16.72
C SER A 150 7.07 1.30 15.81
N GLU A 151 7.82 0.27 16.18
CA GLU A 151 9.07 -0.03 15.47
C GLU A 151 8.91 -0.59 14.05
N SER A 152 7.84 -1.34 13.75
CA SER A 152 7.65 -1.92 12.41
C SER A 152 7.02 -0.94 11.41
N LYS A 153 6.12 -0.06 11.89
CA LYS A 153 5.53 1.01 11.07
C LYS A 153 6.57 2.06 10.72
N ASP A 154 7.37 2.48 11.69
CA ASP A 154 8.42 3.47 11.48
C ASP A 154 9.49 2.96 10.51
N LYS A 155 9.90 1.69 10.58
CA LYS A 155 10.85 1.10 9.61
C LYS A 155 10.33 1.14 8.17
N ARG A 156 9.07 0.75 7.95
CA ARG A 156 8.44 0.80 6.61
C ARG A 156 8.30 2.24 6.11
N LEU A 157 7.92 3.15 6.99
CA LEU A 157 7.78 4.56 6.66
C LEU A 157 9.13 5.19 6.34
N ILE A 158 10.17 4.89 7.12
CA ILE A 158 11.54 5.32 6.85
C ILE A 158 12.00 4.84 5.47
N GLN A 159 11.76 3.57 5.12
CA GLN A 159 12.13 3.03 3.81
C GLN A 159 11.42 3.77 2.65
N LYS A 160 10.12 4.09 2.81
CA LYS A 160 9.38 4.90 1.83
C LYS A 160 9.96 6.30 1.70
N ILE A 161 10.19 6.99 2.81
CA ILE A 161 10.79 8.33 2.83
C ILE A 161 12.16 8.30 2.13
N GLN A 162 13.00 7.32 2.44
CA GLN A 162 14.32 7.16 1.82
C GLN A 162 14.22 6.88 0.31
N HIS A 163 13.24 6.11 -0.10
CA HIS A 163 12.98 5.87 -1.53
C HIS A 163 12.64 7.17 -2.25
N GLU A 164 11.71 7.96 -1.73
CA GLU A 164 11.32 9.25 -2.31
C GLU A 164 12.49 10.25 -2.35
N LEU A 165 13.27 10.33 -1.25
CA LEU A 165 14.45 11.19 -1.23
C LEU A 165 15.49 10.79 -2.29
N ASN A 166 15.65 9.50 -2.56
CA ASN A 166 16.54 9.01 -3.61
C ASN A 166 16.00 9.34 -5.01
N LEU A 167 14.69 9.21 -5.24
CA LEU A 167 14.05 9.53 -6.52
C LEU A 167 14.23 11.01 -6.90
N ILE A 168 14.15 11.91 -5.94
CA ILE A 168 14.40 13.37 -6.16
C ILE A 168 15.90 13.73 -6.15
N GLY A 169 16.80 12.75 -6.17
CA GLY A 169 18.24 12.95 -6.33
C GLY A 169 18.99 13.33 -5.04
N ILE A 170 18.36 13.25 -3.85
CA ILE A 170 19.05 13.54 -2.60
C ILE A 170 19.91 12.33 -2.20
N SER A 171 21.22 12.51 -2.23
CA SER A 171 22.17 11.43 -1.96
C SER A 171 22.18 10.98 -0.50
N PRO A 172 22.10 9.65 -0.22
CA PRO A 172 22.21 9.11 1.14
C PRO A 172 23.59 9.34 1.79
N LYS A 173 24.59 9.78 1.02
CA LYS A 173 25.95 10.06 1.50
C LYS A 173 26.08 11.38 2.25
N VAL A 174 25.07 12.29 2.16
CA VAL A 174 25.10 13.59 2.82
C VAL A 174 24.33 13.55 4.13
N ILE A 175 24.82 14.26 5.16
CA ILE A 175 24.20 14.27 6.49
C ILE A 175 22.77 14.82 6.47
N GLY A 176 22.48 15.76 5.58
CA GLY A 176 21.16 16.35 5.40
C GLY A 176 20.09 15.34 4.95
N TYR A 177 20.47 14.26 4.24
CA TYR A 177 19.57 13.16 3.90
C TYR A 177 18.96 12.50 5.15
N ARG A 178 19.81 12.24 6.14
CA ARG A 178 19.38 11.62 7.40
C ARG A 178 18.47 12.59 8.19
N TYR A 179 18.80 13.88 8.20
CA TYR A 179 17.96 14.87 8.86
C TYR A 179 16.61 15.05 8.16
N LEU A 180 16.58 15.04 6.82
CA LEU A 180 15.34 15.05 6.04
C LEU A 180 14.46 13.83 6.32
N THR A 181 15.06 12.63 6.35
CA THR A 181 14.33 11.40 6.68
C THR A 181 13.64 11.51 8.04
N ASP A 182 14.38 11.94 9.06
CA ASP A 182 13.84 12.07 10.42
C ASP A 182 12.86 13.23 10.56
N ALA A 183 13.07 14.32 9.83
CA ALA A 183 12.14 15.46 9.80
C ALA A 183 10.78 15.06 9.22
N ILE A 184 10.78 14.38 8.09
CA ILE A 184 9.56 13.89 7.43
C ILE A 184 8.84 12.89 8.33
N LEU A 185 9.58 11.95 8.93
CA LEU A 185 9.02 10.98 9.87
C LEU A 185 8.37 11.68 11.09
N ALA A 186 9.05 12.66 11.68
CA ALA A 186 8.53 13.43 12.80
C ALA A 186 7.28 14.22 12.42
N THR A 187 7.24 14.82 11.23
CA THR A 187 6.08 15.57 10.73
C THR A 187 4.86 14.67 10.50
N ILE A 188 5.09 13.47 9.99
CA ILE A 188 4.00 12.49 9.77
C ILE A 188 3.41 12.01 11.11
N ASN A 189 4.28 11.74 12.09
CA ASN A 189 3.84 11.26 13.40
C ASN A 189 3.21 12.37 14.26
N GLU A 190 3.73 13.60 14.16
CA GLU A 190 3.26 14.75 14.93
C GLU A 190 3.29 16.05 14.09
N PRO A 191 2.22 16.39 13.35
CA PRO A 191 2.20 17.50 12.39
C PRO A 191 2.45 18.91 12.99
N LYS A 192 2.28 19.06 14.32
CA LYS A 192 2.50 20.34 15.03
C LYS A 192 3.88 20.45 15.69
N THR A 193 4.76 19.49 15.47
CA THR A 193 6.08 19.42 16.11
C THR A 193 7.03 20.53 15.61
N ARG A 194 7.81 21.12 16.52
CA ARG A 194 8.92 22.00 16.16
C ARG A 194 10.11 21.17 15.70
N ILE A 195 10.12 20.82 14.41
CA ILE A 195 11.00 19.83 13.78
C ILE A 195 12.49 20.11 14.09
N PHE A 196 12.96 21.32 13.88
CA PHE A 196 14.38 21.65 14.07
C PHE A 196 14.82 21.47 15.52
N ARG A 197 13.97 21.79 16.48
CA ARG A 197 14.25 21.58 17.90
C ARG A 197 14.37 20.09 18.23
N VAL A 198 13.41 19.27 17.77
CA VAL A 198 13.44 17.82 18.01
C VAL A 198 14.68 17.17 17.40
N LEU A 199 15.03 17.55 16.17
CA LEU A 199 16.24 17.07 15.52
C LEU A 199 17.50 17.61 16.19
N GLY A 200 17.48 18.85 16.61
CA GLY A 200 18.60 19.48 17.35
C GLY A 200 18.92 18.70 18.65
N GLU A 201 17.90 18.35 19.42
CA GLU A 201 18.04 17.53 20.62
C GLU A 201 18.52 16.10 20.28
N LYS A 202 17.93 15.46 19.27
CA LYS A 202 18.30 14.09 18.82
C LYS A 202 19.76 14.00 18.36
N TYR A 203 20.23 15.00 17.61
CA TYR A 203 21.57 15.00 17.00
C TYR A 203 22.60 15.83 17.75
N LYS A 204 22.21 16.46 18.87
CA LYS A 204 23.05 17.37 19.66
C LYS A 204 23.66 18.47 18.80
N LYS A 205 22.82 19.10 17.96
CA LYS A 205 23.17 20.20 17.05
C LYS A 205 22.20 21.36 17.25
N THR A 206 22.62 22.54 16.84
CA THR A 206 21.74 23.72 16.83
C THR A 206 20.71 23.60 15.71
N ASP A 207 19.55 24.20 15.91
CA ASP A 207 18.46 24.25 14.93
C ASP A 207 18.97 24.75 13.56
N SER A 208 19.76 25.85 13.56
CA SER A 208 20.37 26.39 12.35
C SER A 208 21.34 25.43 11.64
N SER A 209 22.06 24.61 12.39
CA SER A 209 22.97 23.60 11.81
C SER A 209 22.19 22.47 11.11
N ILE A 210 21.08 22.04 11.70
CA ILE A 210 20.19 21.04 11.12
C ILE A 210 19.56 21.59 9.83
N GLU A 211 18.96 22.78 9.91
CA GLU A 211 18.32 23.45 8.77
C GLU A 211 19.31 23.62 7.60
N ARG A 212 20.50 24.14 7.87
CA ARG A 212 21.54 24.35 6.86
C ARG A 212 21.99 23.06 6.20
N ALA A 213 22.11 21.96 6.95
CA ALA A 213 22.47 20.66 6.40
C ALA A 213 21.38 20.09 5.49
N MET A 214 20.11 20.24 5.87
CA MET A 214 18.96 19.84 5.06
C MET A 214 18.90 20.67 3.75
N GLN A 215 19.02 21.99 3.86
CA GLN A 215 19.02 22.90 2.70
C GLN A 215 20.17 22.59 1.73
N ASN A 216 21.36 22.30 2.24
CA ASN A 216 22.52 21.93 1.41
C ASN A 216 22.26 20.59 0.66
N ALA A 217 21.58 19.62 1.29
CA ALA A 217 21.24 18.37 0.64
C ALA A 217 20.24 18.56 -0.51
N ILE A 218 19.22 19.40 -0.30
CA ILE A 218 18.23 19.77 -1.32
C ILE A 218 18.90 20.53 -2.47
N ASN A 219 19.66 21.58 -2.17
CA ASN A 219 20.32 22.38 -3.18
C ASN A 219 21.31 21.59 -4.03
N ARG A 220 21.96 20.58 -3.44
CA ARG A 220 22.87 19.70 -4.16
C ARG A 220 22.11 18.78 -5.13
N ALA A 221 20.98 18.24 -4.73
CA ALA A 221 20.13 17.42 -5.61
C ALA A 221 19.68 18.23 -6.84
N TRP A 222 19.18 19.45 -6.62
CA TRP A 222 18.69 20.31 -7.71
C TRP A 222 19.79 20.69 -8.72
N ARG A 223 21.02 20.93 -8.25
CA ARG A 223 22.15 21.23 -9.15
C ARG A 223 22.62 20.04 -10.00
N THR A 224 22.31 18.82 -9.57
CA THR A 224 22.63 17.61 -10.33
C THR A 224 21.50 17.17 -11.26
N SER A 225 20.29 17.70 -11.10
CA SER A 225 19.12 17.41 -11.95
C SER A 225 19.00 18.38 -13.16
N ASP A 226 19.76 19.48 -13.19
CA ASP A 226 19.76 20.48 -14.28
C ASP A 226 20.78 20.16 -15.40
N ILE A 227 21.25 18.92 -15.50
CA ILE A 227 22.16 18.48 -16.55
C ILE A 227 21.54 17.28 -17.25
N ASP A 228 20.50 17.55 -18.10
CA ASP A 228 20.21 16.80 -19.34
C ASP A 228 19.19 17.59 -20.18
#